data_bc87cd853e912c6b5d189603fe276ff7
#
_entry.id   bc87cd853e912c6b5d189603fe276ff7
#
_cell.length_a   1.000
_cell.length_b   1.000
_cell.length_c   1.000
_cell.angle_alpha   90.00
_cell.angle_beta   90.00
_cell.angle_gamma   90.00
#
_symmetry.space_group_name_H-M   'P 1'
#
loop_
_entity.id
_entity.type
_entity.pdbx_description
1 polymer ?
#
loop_
_entity_poly.entity_id
_entity_poly.type
_entity_poly.pdbx_seq_one_letter_code
_entity_poly.pdbx_strand_id
1 'polypeptide(L)'
;MKLKVKFKTSGYADCDIEIRAKGFILASIYWADANGILPGWSSFAMFPIDPSGSGHYHLGGHRAIPDCATHIYAKCVSQDFFTVEETLTEIPAEFLPAKKQSDMLASFTLMSDLHLSGKPGKIARALRMGESATLIVGDLTNDGFSEQFESFRCCIESEIPERLVLAVTGNHDQLAGVASESDYVVCSGYDEFQEYLFDKTRTLGFKVDKDMSRVYSVQYGEIDIIGLQCVTSGRKFGFSDGTQFRWLEKHLNEEDDAQWHIVMCHAPLLAHNPHRKDGTVYFSGDHNLQKIMDCHRNIIFISGHTHFSPNTRQGNVEYCEDTQTIYIDDGSVVSTDLQGESLMPAEWKDGVVGELKLYNDYAEIIFKSVHSGMKYPRGYYRFDKILYGEEAE
;
A
#
# COMPACT_ATOMS: atom_id res chain seq x y z
N MET A 1 -11.24 36.27 15.15
CA MET A 1 -12.05 35.38 14.29
C MET A 1 -11.92 33.96 14.83
N LYS A 2 -12.98 33.16 14.87
CA LYS A 2 -12.85 31.80 15.42
C LYS A 2 -12.75 30.79 14.26
N LEU A 3 -11.64 30.13 14.17
CA LEU A 3 -11.52 28.89 13.40
C LEU A 3 -12.41 27.84 14.06
N LYS A 4 -13.17 27.12 13.26
CA LYS A 4 -14.07 26.09 13.74
C LYS A 4 -13.96 24.85 12.87
N VAL A 5 -13.57 23.74 13.46
CA VAL A 5 -13.57 22.43 12.81
C VAL A 5 -14.89 21.75 13.09
N LYS A 6 -15.48 21.13 12.07
CA LYS A 6 -16.70 20.34 12.19
C LYS A 6 -16.55 19.04 11.41
N PHE A 7 -16.93 17.95 12.03
CA PHE A 7 -17.13 16.68 11.38
C PHE A 7 -18.57 16.59 10.88
N LYS A 8 -18.78 16.09 9.66
CA LYS A 8 -20.10 16.04 9.03
C LYS A 8 -20.69 14.64 8.88
N THR A 9 -19.84 13.63 8.81
CA THR A 9 -20.26 12.25 8.67
C THR A 9 -19.94 11.46 9.92
N SER A 10 -20.72 10.42 10.16
CA SER A 10 -20.47 9.48 11.25
C SER A 10 -19.51 8.39 10.81
N GLY A 11 -18.67 7.94 11.72
CA GLY A 11 -17.73 6.86 11.48
C GLY A 11 -16.30 7.36 11.16
N TYR A 12 -15.33 6.58 11.62
CA TYR A 12 -13.92 6.93 11.56
C TYR A 12 -13.28 6.68 10.18
N ALA A 13 -13.95 5.91 9.31
CA ALA A 13 -13.42 5.50 8.02
C ALA A 13 -13.91 6.38 6.84
N ASP A 14 -14.82 7.29 7.08
CA ASP A 14 -15.35 8.17 6.03
C ASP A 14 -15.94 9.43 6.67
N CYS A 15 -15.11 10.44 6.90
CA CYS A 15 -15.54 11.67 7.52
C CYS A 15 -15.14 12.92 6.74
N ASP A 16 -15.98 13.94 6.81
CA ASP A 16 -15.70 15.27 6.29
C ASP A 16 -15.27 16.22 7.40
N ILE A 17 -14.19 16.96 7.15
CA ILE A 17 -13.68 18.00 8.03
C ILE A 17 -14.02 19.35 7.40
N GLU A 18 -14.84 20.16 8.07
CA GLU A 18 -15.17 21.52 7.66
C GLU A 18 -14.43 22.53 8.52
N ILE A 19 -13.72 23.44 7.87
CA ILE A 19 -13.06 24.58 8.53
C ILE A 19 -13.83 25.85 8.21
N ARG A 20 -14.12 26.64 9.24
CA ARG A 20 -14.75 27.96 9.13
C ARG A 20 -13.76 29.04 9.56
N ALA A 21 -13.15 29.73 8.59
CA ALA A 21 -12.11 30.73 8.80
C ALA A 21 -12.26 31.91 7.83
N LYS A 22 -13.14 32.85 8.16
CA LYS A 22 -13.41 34.03 7.31
C LYS A 22 -12.20 34.97 7.26
N GLY A 23 -11.77 35.33 6.03
CA GLY A 23 -10.62 36.20 5.78
C GLY A 23 -9.30 35.46 5.58
N PHE A 24 -9.34 34.12 5.59
CA PHE A 24 -8.23 33.25 5.24
C PHE A 24 -8.44 32.65 3.86
N ILE A 25 -7.37 32.23 3.21
CA ILE A 25 -7.41 31.68 1.83
C ILE A 25 -6.95 30.23 1.77
N LEU A 26 -6.12 29.78 2.71
CA LEU A 26 -5.58 28.43 2.77
C LEU A 26 -5.68 27.86 4.17
N ALA A 27 -5.91 26.57 4.26
CA ALA A 27 -5.82 25.82 5.49
C ALA A 27 -4.93 24.58 5.32
N SER A 28 -4.25 24.21 6.40
CA SER A 28 -3.60 22.91 6.58
C SER A 28 -4.14 22.26 7.83
N ILE A 29 -4.32 20.96 7.82
CA ILE A 29 -4.71 20.19 9.00
C ILE A 29 -3.71 19.08 9.30
N TYR A 30 -3.65 18.67 10.55
CA TYR A 30 -2.73 17.68 11.07
C TYR A 30 -3.45 16.81 12.09
N TRP A 31 -3.10 15.53 12.16
CA TRP A 31 -3.46 14.71 13.31
C TRP A 31 -2.74 15.23 14.56
N ALA A 32 -3.46 15.27 15.67
CA ALA A 32 -2.98 15.85 16.93
C ALA A 32 -3.50 15.05 18.13
N ASP A 33 -2.87 15.28 19.27
CA ASP A 33 -3.37 14.93 20.59
C ASP A 33 -3.58 16.19 21.44
N ALA A 34 -3.85 16.06 22.72
CA ALA A 34 -4.02 17.20 23.63
C ALA A 34 -2.76 18.06 23.78
N ASN A 35 -1.59 17.57 23.41
CA ASN A 35 -0.30 18.26 23.50
C ASN A 35 0.09 18.97 22.19
N GLY A 36 -0.62 18.70 21.08
CA GLY A 36 -0.36 19.30 19.77
C GLY A 36 -0.24 18.30 18.63
N ILE A 37 0.45 18.70 17.57
CA ILE A 37 0.63 17.88 16.36
C ILE A 37 1.35 16.58 16.70
N LEU A 38 0.80 15.45 16.23
CA LEU A 38 1.42 14.15 16.42
C LEU A 38 2.77 14.06 15.70
N PRO A 39 3.84 13.66 16.39
CA PRO A 39 5.14 13.52 15.77
C PRO A 39 5.14 12.39 14.72
N GLY A 40 5.90 12.60 13.64
CA GLY A 40 6.02 11.63 12.56
C GLY A 40 4.83 11.58 11.58
N TRP A 41 3.85 12.48 11.71
CA TRP A 41 2.78 12.67 10.74
C TRP A 41 2.98 13.95 9.93
N SER A 42 2.79 13.88 8.61
CA SER A 42 2.76 15.07 7.75
C SER A 42 1.42 15.82 7.87
N SER A 43 1.32 17.00 7.27
CA SER A 43 0.01 17.64 7.08
C SER A 43 -0.84 16.84 6.11
N PHE A 44 -2.17 16.99 6.19
CA PHE A 44 -3.07 16.40 5.19
C PHE A 44 -2.82 16.99 3.79
N ALA A 45 -2.86 18.28 3.69
CA ALA A 45 -2.53 19.10 2.52
C ALA A 45 -2.82 20.55 2.86
N MET A 46 -2.40 21.45 2.01
CA MET A 46 -2.98 22.79 1.94
C MET A 46 -4.20 22.75 1.03
N PHE A 47 -5.33 23.26 1.50
CA PHE A 47 -6.55 23.35 0.71
C PHE A 47 -7.15 24.76 0.80
N PRO A 48 -7.86 25.22 -0.25
CA PRO A 48 -8.40 26.56 -0.30
C PRO A 48 -9.57 26.74 0.67
N ILE A 49 -9.67 27.93 1.22
CA ILE A 49 -10.84 28.45 1.91
C ILE A 49 -11.55 29.37 0.93
N ASP A 50 -12.83 29.14 0.71
CA ASP A 50 -13.64 29.92 -0.20
C ASP A 50 -13.92 31.35 0.33
N PRO A 51 -14.45 32.28 -0.50
CA PRO A 51 -14.75 33.64 -0.06
C PRO A 51 -15.78 33.73 1.07
N SER A 52 -16.60 32.72 1.29
CA SER A 52 -17.53 32.63 2.43
C SER A 52 -16.82 32.32 3.74
N GLY A 53 -15.53 31.92 3.68
CA GLY A 53 -14.72 31.48 4.81
C GLY A 53 -14.87 30.00 5.11
N SER A 54 -15.29 29.18 4.14
CA SER A 54 -15.46 27.74 4.30
C SER A 54 -14.40 26.96 3.53
N GLY A 55 -13.77 26.00 4.19
CA GLY A 55 -12.90 25.00 3.58
C GLY A 55 -13.36 23.59 3.94
N HIS A 56 -13.31 22.69 2.99
CA HIS A 56 -13.74 21.30 3.17
C HIS A 56 -12.62 20.33 2.83
N TYR A 57 -12.47 19.34 3.67
CA TYR A 57 -11.55 18.25 3.48
C TYR A 57 -12.28 16.91 3.68
N HIS A 58 -12.30 16.10 2.64
CA HIS A 58 -12.92 14.78 2.68
C HIS A 58 -11.88 13.71 2.97
N LEU A 59 -12.12 12.91 4.00
CA LEU A 59 -11.33 11.73 4.37
C LEU A 59 -12.13 10.48 4.01
N GLY A 60 -12.28 10.22 2.71
CA GLY A 60 -13.03 9.08 2.20
C GLY A 60 -12.15 7.92 1.75
N GLY A 61 -12.75 6.92 1.14
CA GLY A 61 -12.05 5.75 0.57
C GLY A 61 -11.47 4.84 1.64
N HIS A 62 -12.24 4.53 2.69
CA HIS A 62 -11.85 3.67 3.81
C HIS A 62 -10.66 4.16 4.66
N ARG A 63 -10.25 5.41 4.49
CA ARG A 63 -9.22 6.01 5.34
C ARG A 63 -9.74 6.20 6.75
N ALA A 64 -8.90 5.90 7.72
CA ALA A 64 -9.26 5.96 9.13
C ALA A 64 -8.56 7.10 9.87
N ILE A 65 -9.13 7.48 11.00
CA ILE A 65 -8.46 8.30 12.00
C ILE A 65 -7.52 7.40 12.80
N PRO A 66 -6.21 7.71 12.92
CA PRO A 66 -5.30 6.90 13.71
C PRO A 66 -5.70 6.81 15.18
N ASP A 67 -5.52 5.67 15.81
CA ASP A 67 -5.86 5.44 17.23
C ASP A 67 -5.16 6.42 18.20
N CYS A 68 -4.00 6.94 17.79
CA CYS A 68 -3.24 7.94 18.56
C CYS A 68 -3.76 9.36 18.39
N ALA A 69 -4.64 9.64 17.43
CA ALA A 69 -5.19 10.96 17.18
C ALA A 69 -6.46 11.17 17.99
N THR A 70 -6.45 12.16 18.88
CA THR A 70 -7.62 12.59 19.65
C THR A 70 -8.07 13.98 19.28
N HIS A 71 -7.28 14.70 18.51
CA HIS A 71 -7.51 16.09 18.10
C HIS A 71 -7.13 16.30 16.63
N ILE A 72 -7.66 17.38 16.07
CA ILE A 72 -7.18 17.96 14.82
C ILE A 72 -6.55 19.32 15.15
N TYR A 73 -5.32 19.51 14.70
CA TYR A 73 -4.69 20.81 14.66
C TYR A 73 -4.90 21.41 13.27
N ALA A 74 -5.45 22.61 13.22
CA ALA A 74 -5.67 23.33 11.98
C ALA A 74 -4.92 24.67 12.01
N LYS A 75 -4.32 24.99 10.87
CA LYS A 75 -3.58 26.22 10.61
C LYS A 75 -4.15 26.91 9.37
N CYS A 76 -4.56 28.17 9.50
CA CYS A 76 -5.09 28.97 8.42
C CYS A 76 -4.19 30.16 8.13
N VAL A 77 -4.05 30.49 6.84
CA VAL A 77 -3.19 31.58 6.34
C VAL A 77 -4.03 32.60 5.59
N SER A 78 -3.87 33.87 5.91
CA SER A 78 -4.56 35.00 5.26
C SER A 78 -4.01 35.30 3.85
N GLN A 79 -4.71 36.14 3.11
CA GLN A 79 -4.34 36.49 1.73
C GLN A 79 -2.97 37.19 1.62
N ASP A 80 -2.56 37.91 2.66
CA ASP A 80 -1.25 38.55 2.70
C ASP A 80 -0.11 37.64 3.15
N PHE A 81 -0.43 36.38 3.53
CA PHE A 81 0.48 35.37 4.07
C PHE A 81 1.16 35.74 5.41
N PHE A 82 0.80 36.85 6.01
CA PHE A 82 1.38 37.29 7.28
C PHE A 82 0.54 36.93 8.51
N THR A 83 -0.78 36.86 8.33
CA THR A 83 -1.67 36.48 9.42
C THR A 83 -1.89 34.98 9.41
N VAL A 84 -1.58 34.35 10.54
CA VAL A 84 -1.77 32.93 10.75
C VAL A 84 -2.62 32.71 11.98
N GLU A 85 -3.70 31.95 11.86
CA GLU A 85 -4.47 31.47 13.01
C GLU A 85 -4.38 29.95 13.11
N GLU A 86 -4.32 29.49 14.36
CA GLU A 86 -4.19 28.06 14.68
C GLU A 86 -5.26 27.67 15.70
N THR A 87 -5.73 26.43 15.61
CA THR A 87 -6.64 25.85 16.59
C THR A 87 -6.37 24.38 16.78
N LEU A 88 -6.56 23.95 18.02
CA LEU A 88 -6.60 22.54 18.39
C LEU A 88 -8.06 22.20 18.73
N THR A 89 -8.62 21.20 18.07
CA THR A 89 -10.02 20.80 18.23
C THR A 89 -10.10 19.32 18.54
N GLU A 90 -10.76 18.96 19.62
CA GLU A 90 -11.01 17.57 19.99
C GLU A 90 -11.89 16.89 18.94
N ILE A 91 -11.55 15.65 18.61
CA ILE A 91 -12.34 14.78 17.73
C ILE A 91 -13.46 14.17 18.57
N PRO A 92 -14.74 14.37 18.22
CA PRO A 92 -15.83 13.76 18.94
C PRO A 92 -15.70 12.22 18.99
N ALA A 93 -16.06 11.64 20.13
CA ALA A 93 -15.84 10.21 20.40
C ALA A 93 -16.48 9.28 19.36
N GLU A 94 -17.61 9.69 18.79
CA GLU A 94 -18.31 8.93 17.74
C GLU A 94 -17.54 8.81 16.41
N PHE A 95 -16.49 9.61 16.21
CA PHE A 95 -15.61 9.55 15.05
C PHE A 95 -14.30 8.81 15.31
N LEU A 96 -14.02 8.47 16.56
CA LEU A 96 -12.81 7.74 16.89
C LEU A 96 -13.01 6.24 16.70
N PRO A 97 -12.01 5.51 16.20
CA PRO A 97 -12.10 4.06 16.10
C PRO A 97 -12.25 3.44 17.48
N ALA A 98 -13.07 2.39 17.56
CA ALA A 98 -13.14 1.61 18.79
C ALA A 98 -11.74 1.06 19.13
N LYS A 99 -11.32 1.26 20.38
CA LYS A 99 -10.07 0.65 20.86
C LYS A 99 -10.27 -0.86 20.95
N LYS A 100 -9.59 -1.59 20.07
CA LYS A 100 -9.55 -3.04 20.13
C LYS A 100 -8.25 -3.49 20.82
N GLN A 101 -8.37 -4.41 21.74
CA GLN A 101 -7.24 -5.16 22.31
C GLN A 101 -7.18 -6.48 21.54
N SER A 102 -6.46 -6.51 20.45
CA SER A 102 -6.18 -7.71 19.68
C SER A 102 -4.69 -7.87 19.54
N ASP A 103 -4.22 -9.11 19.68
CA ASP A 103 -2.81 -9.40 19.49
C ASP A 103 -2.44 -9.23 18.03
N MET A 104 -1.31 -8.57 17.80
CA MET A 104 -0.75 -8.42 16.47
C MET A 104 -0.15 -9.75 16.02
N LEU A 105 -0.65 -10.28 14.91
CA LEU A 105 -0.15 -11.52 14.30
C LEU A 105 1.16 -11.29 13.57
N ALA A 106 1.22 -10.24 12.78
CA ALA A 106 2.40 -9.87 11.99
C ALA A 106 2.39 -8.42 11.55
N SER A 107 3.57 -7.96 11.15
CA SER A 107 3.77 -6.70 10.44
C SER A 107 4.62 -6.96 9.21
N PHE A 108 4.31 -6.28 8.10
CA PHE A 108 5.01 -6.40 6.83
C PHE A 108 5.36 -5.02 6.29
N THR A 109 6.54 -4.91 5.71
CA THR A 109 6.92 -3.74 4.90
C THR A 109 6.52 -4.01 3.46
N LEU A 110 5.75 -3.11 2.86
CA LEU A 110 5.29 -3.21 1.48
C LEU A 110 6.11 -2.27 0.60
N MET A 111 6.59 -2.77 -0.52
CA MET A 111 7.40 -2.03 -1.50
C MET A 111 7.09 -2.51 -2.91
N SER A 112 7.05 -1.59 -3.87
CA SER A 112 7.05 -1.92 -5.30
C SER A 112 7.79 -0.86 -6.11
N ASP A 113 7.97 -1.13 -7.40
CA ASP A 113 8.47 -0.16 -8.37
C ASP A 113 9.77 0.52 -7.88
N LEU A 114 10.76 -0.33 -7.55
CA LEU A 114 12.07 0.08 -7.07
C LEU A 114 12.94 0.63 -8.22
N HIS A 115 12.74 0.13 -9.45
CA HIS A 115 13.44 0.54 -10.66
C HIS A 115 14.95 0.76 -10.46
N LEU A 116 15.59 -0.21 -9.83
CA LEU A 116 17.04 -0.11 -9.59
C LEU A 116 17.80 -0.07 -10.90
N SER A 117 18.41 1.07 -11.21
CA SER A 117 19.22 1.29 -12.41
C SER A 117 20.66 1.72 -12.13
N GLY A 118 21.00 1.94 -10.86
CA GLY A 118 22.32 2.44 -10.46
C GLY A 118 22.53 2.38 -8.95
N LYS A 119 22.81 3.50 -8.29
CA LYS A 119 23.07 3.53 -6.85
C LYS A 119 21.82 3.25 -6.03
N PRO A 120 21.83 2.25 -5.14
CA PRO A 120 20.64 1.81 -4.42
C PRO A 120 20.26 2.68 -3.20
N GLY A 121 20.81 3.90 -3.06
CA GLY A 121 20.69 4.69 -1.83
C GLY A 121 19.26 4.95 -1.35
N LYS A 122 18.30 5.16 -2.25
CA LYS A 122 16.89 5.33 -1.91
C LYS A 122 16.23 4.01 -1.51
N ILE A 123 16.57 2.94 -2.23
CA ILE A 123 16.11 1.58 -1.95
C ILE A 123 16.67 1.11 -0.61
N ALA A 124 17.96 1.32 -0.35
CA ALA A 124 18.58 1.03 0.94
C ALA A 124 17.87 1.75 2.10
N ARG A 125 17.50 3.01 1.90
CA ARG A 125 16.69 3.75 2.88
C ARG A 125 15.32 3.11 3.09
N ALA A 126 14.61 2.78 2.02
CA ALA A 126 13.30 2.14 2.08
C ALA A 126 13.37 0.80 2.84
N LEU A 127 14.36 -0.03 2.55
CA LEU A 127 14.60 -1.29 3.26
C LEU A 127 14.79 -1.09 4.76
N ARG A 128 15.55 -0.06 5.17
CA ARG A 128 15.76 0.25 6.61
C ARG A 128 14.51 0.79 7.32
N MET A 129 13.55 1.35 6.59
CA MET A 129 12.31 1.90 7.19
C MET A 129 11.38 0.81 7.74
N GLY A 130 11.47 -0.40 7.23
CA GLY A 130 10.72 -1.55 7.72
C GLY A 130 11.42 -2.22 8.89
N GLU A 131 10.64 -2.78 9.83
CA GLU A 131 11.14 -3.51 11.00
C GLU A 131 10.90 -5.02 10.90
N SER A 132 10.05 -5.45 9.96
CA SER A 132 9.56 -6.82 9.82
C SER A 132 9.82 -7.38 8.42
N ALA A 133 9.22 -8.52 8.09
CA ALA A 133 9.29 -9.11 6.76
C ALA A 133 8.94 -8.09 5.66
N THR A 134 9.67 -8.15 4.55
CA THR A 134 9.51 -7.21 3.42
C THR A 134 8.90 -7.93 2.23
N LEU A 135 7.78 -7.41 1.74
CA LEU A 135 7.07 -7.88 0.56
C LEU A 135 7.30 -6.89 -0.59
N ILE A 136 7.84 -7.37 -1.72
CA ILE A 136 8.19 -6.53 -2.86
C ILE A 136 7.36 -6.94 -4.07
N VAL A 137 6.51 -6.03 -4.52
CA VAL A 137 5.49 -6.38 -5.50
C VAL A 137 5.90 -5.91 -6.90
N GLY A 138 7.07 -6.40 -7.37
CA GLY A 138 7.54 -6.24 -8.74
C GLY A 138 8.29 -4.94 -9.03
N ASP A 139 8.82 -4.89 -10.26
CA ASP A 139 9.67 -3.82 -10.79
C ASP A 139 10.85 -3.49 -9.86
N LEU A 140 11.57 -4.55 -9.47
CA LEU A 140 12.76 -4.47 -8.64
C LEU A 140 13.87 -3.72 -9.36
N THR A 141 14.00 -3.99 -10.65
CA THR A 141 15.01 -3.44 -11.55
C THR A 141 14.38 -2.54 -12.62
N ASN A 142 15.19 -1.69 -13.25
CA ASN A 142 14.69 -0.84 -14.32
C ASN A 142 14.67 -1.54 -15.69
N ASP A 143 15.59 -2.47 -15.93
CA ASP A 143 15.82 -3.06 -17.25
C ASP A 143 15.90 -4.59 -17.24
N GLY A 144 15.88 -5.25 -16.09
CA GLY A 144 15.96 -6.69 -15.95
C GLY A 144 17.37 -7.28 -16.14
N PHE A 145 18.43 -6.47 -16.09
CA PHE A 145 19.80 -6.98 -16.21
C PHE A 145 20.27 -7.71 -14.95
N SER A 146 21.03 -8.77 -15.11
CA SER A 146 21.57 -9.58 -13.99
C SER A 146 22.36 -8.74 -12.98
N GLU A 147 23.10 -7.74 -13.45
CA GLU A 147 23.89 -6.84 -12.60
C GLU A 147 22.99 -5.95 -11.71
N GLN A 148 21.78 -5.64 -12.15
CA GLN A 148 20.81 -4.89 -11.34
C GLN A 148 20.26 -5.77 -10.22
N PHE A 149 19.94 -7.04 -10.50
CA PHE A 149 19.55 -8.00 -9.47
C PHE A 149 20.64 -8.28 -8.47
N GLU A 150 21.91 -8.43 -8.92
CA GLU A 150 23.05 -8.62 -8.03
C GLU A 150 23.29 -7.38 -7.15
N SER A 151 23.14 -6.18 -7.71
CA SER A 151 23.21 -4.94 -6.93
C SER A 151 22.10 -4.88 -5.86
N PHE A 152 20.90 -5.37 -6.18
CA PHE A 152 19.81 -5.42 -5.22
C PHE A 152 20.05 -6.48 -4.14
N ARG A 153 20.56 -7.66 -4.51
CA ARG A 153 21.01 -8.69 -3.56
C ARG A 153 22.01 -8.13 -2.56
N CYS A 154 23.07 -7.48 -3.04
CA CYS A 154 24.04 -6.83 -2.18
C CYS A 154 23.41 -5.80 -1.24
N CYS A 155 22.41 -5.08 -1.71
CA CYS A 155 21.66 -4.12 -0.90
C CYS A 155 20.87 -4.82 0.22
N ILE A 156 20.19 -5.94 -0.06
CA ILE A 156 19.48 -6.74 0.95
C ILE A 156 20.47 -7.28 1.98
N GLU A 157 21.58 -7.86 1.54
CA GLU A 157 22.60 -8.43 2.43
C GLU A 157 23.26 -7.38 3.32
N SER A 158 23.43 -6.17 2.83
CA SER A 158 24.01 -5.04 3.58
C SER A 158 23.03 -4.44 4.60
N GLU A 159 21.76 -4.25 4.20
CA GLU A 159 20.83 -3.44 4.97
C GLU A 159 19.91 -4.26 5.87
N ILE A 160 19.53 -5.47 5.43
CA ILE A 160 18.54 -6.33 6.11
C ILE A 160 18.90 -7.82 6.02
N PRO A 161 20.12 -8.25 6.39
CA PRO A 161 20.59 -9.62 6.17
C PRO A 161 19.73 -10.69 6.82
N GLU A 162 19.14 -10.42 7.98
CA GLU A 162 18.37 -11.39 8.75
C GLU A 162 16.84 -11.26 8.55
N ARG A 163 16.41 -10.39 7.63
CA ARG A 163 14.99 -10.17 7.38
C ARG A 163 14.49 -11.08 6.27
N LEU A 164 13.27 -11.61 6.45
CA LEU A 164 12.54 -12.27 5.37
C LEU A 164 12.23 -11.25 4.29
N VAL A 165 12.57 -11.58 3.04
CA VAL A 165 12.24 -10.79 1.84
C VAL A 165 11.60 -11.72 0.84
N LEU A 166 10.38 -11.39 0.42
CA LEU A 166 9.66 -12.08 -0.64
C LEU A 166 9.37 -11.10 -1.77
N ALA A 167 9.48 -11.56 -3.00
CA ALA A 167 9.27 -10.71 -4.17
C ALA A 167 8.52 -11.43 -5.28
N VAL A 168 7.81 -10.66 -6.11
CA VAL A 168 7.26 -11.11 -7.39
C VAL A 168 7.85 -10.27 -8.52
N THR A 169 7.75 -10.77 -9.77
CA THR A 169 8.20 -10.02 -10.93
C THR A 169 7.26 -8.87 -11.29
N GLY A 170 7.85 -7.76 -11.77
CA GLY A 170 7.15 -6.75 -12.54
C GLY A 170 7.51 -6.81 -14.04
N ASN A 171 7.00 -5.86 -14.82
CA ASN A 171 7.28 -5.82 -16.25
C ASN A 171 8.71 -5.35 -16.57
N HIS A 172 9.30 -4.50 -15.76
CA HIS A 172 10.67 -4.03 -15.94
C HIS A 172 11.71 -5.12 -15.62
N ASP A 173 11.41 -6.03 -14.72
CA ASP A 173 12.29 -7.12 -14.34
C ASP A 173 12.58 -8.12 -15.47
N GLN A 174 11.84 -8.06 -16.56
CA GLN A 174 11.90 -9.00 -17.67
C GLN A 174 12.33 -8.37 -19.00
N LEU A 175 12.63 -7.07 -19.04
CA LEU A 175 12.95 -6.36 -20.28
C LEU A 175 14.22 -6.88 -20.96
N ALA A 176 15.25 -7.28 -20.20
CA ALA A 176 16.50 -7.80 -20.75
C ALA A 176 16.38 -9.18 -21.42
N GLY A 177 15.26 -9.87 -21.21
CA GLY A 177 15.04 -11.22 -21.73
C GLY A 177 14.27 -11.29 -23.04
N VAL A 178 13.88 -10.19 -23.67
CA VAL A 178 12.98 -10.18 -24.85
C VAL A 178 13.71 -10.67 -26.09
N ALA A 179 13.41 -11.90 -26.51
CA ALA A 179 13.92 -12.48 -27.75
C ALA A 179 12.91 -12.50 -28.90
N SER A 180 11.59 -12.44 -28.66
CA SER A 180 10.58 -12.41 -29.73
C SER A 180 9.23 -11.84 -29.23
N GLU A 181 8.44 -11.27 -30.15
CA GLU A 181 7.10 -10.72 -29.84
C GLU A 181 6.05 -11.78 -29.50
N SER A 182 6.34 -13.07 -29.68
CA SER A 182 5.38 -14.17 -29.54
C SER A 182 5.55 -14.98 -28.26
N ASP A 183 6.70 -14.91 -27.59
CA ASP A 183 6.98 -15.75 -26.43
C ASP A 183 7.11 -14.91 -25.17
N TYR A 184 6.41 -15.30 -24.12
CA TYR A 184 6.64 -14.78 -22.79
C TYR A 184 8.02 -15.21 -22.32
N VAL A 185 8.95 -14.28 -22.27
CA VAL A 185 10.33 -14.54 -21.90
C VAL A 185 10.52 -14.23 -20.42
N VAL A 186 11.21 -15.10 -19.76
CA VAL A 186 11.64 -14.91 -18.40
C VAL A 186 13.11 -14.57 -18.40
N CYS A 187 13.45 -13.51 -17.68
CA CYS A 187 14.83 -13.10 -17.49
C CYS A 187 15.57 -14.07 -16.56
N SER A 188 16.64 -14.69 -17.02
CA SER A 188 17.47 -15.58 -16.19
C SER A 188 17.99 -14.91 -14.92
N GLY A 189 18.31 -13.62 -14.97
CA GLY A 189 18.75 -12.87 -13.80
C GLY A 189 17.71 -12.79 -12.68
N TYR A 190 16.42 -12.70 -13.04
CA TYR A 190 15.36 -12.78 -12.04
C TYR A 190 15.25 -14.17 -11.43
N ASP A 191 15.34 -15.24 -12.21
CA ASP A 191 15.25 -16.62 -11.69
C ASP A 191 16.34 -16.90 -10.66
N GLU A 192 17.57 -16.53 -10.96
CA GLU A 192 18.70 -16.66 -10.02
C GLU A 192 18.47 -15.83 -8.75
N PHE A 193 17.96 -14.62 -8.90
CA PHE A 193 17.62 -13.77 -7.76
C PHE A 193 16.46 -14.35 -6.92
N GLN A 194 15.45 -14.90 -7.57
CA GLN A 194 14.30 -15.54 -6.89
C GLN A 194 14.77 -16.78 -6.09
N GLU A 195 15.63 -17.62 -6.66
CA GLU A 195 16.20 -18.77 -5.92
C GLU A 195 17.06 -18.30 -4.72
N TYR A 196 17.81 -17.23 -4.88
CA TYR A 196 18.52 -16.61 -3.75
C TYR A 196 17.54 -16.20 -2.62
N LEU A 197 16.42 -15.57 -2.95
CA LEU A 197 15.40 -15.21 -1.95
C LEU A 197 14.80 -16.46 -1.29
N PHE A 198 14.53 -17.51 -2.05
CA PHE A 198 14.02 -18.78 -1.50
C PHE A 198 15.02 -19.46 -0.59
N ASP A 199 16.30 -19.48 -0.93
CA ASP A 199 17.37 -20.04 -0.08
C ASP A 199 17.51 -19.24 1.22
N LYS A 200 17.44 -17.90 1.13
CA LYS A 200 17.41 -17.03 2.29
C LYS A 200 16.19 -17.32 3.18
N THR A 201 15.01 -17.48 2.57
CA THR A 201 13.75 -17.81 3.26
C THR A 201 13.87 -19.13 4.02
N ARG A 202 14.41 -20.17 3.37
CA ARG A 202 14.67 -21.49 4.00
C ARG A 202 15.69 -21.40 5.14
N THR A 203 16.74 -20.60 4.97
CA THR A 203 17.77 -20.36 6.00
C THR A 203 17.18 -19.69 7.24
N LEU A 204 16.17 -18.84 7.07
CA LEU A 204 15.42 -18.23 8.17
C LEU A 204 14.39 -19.16 8.80
N GLY A 205 14.28 -20.41 8.33
CA GLY A 205 13.42 -21.44 8.90
C GLY A 205 12.00 -21.50 8.31
N PHE A 206 11.71 -20.76 7.24
CA PHE A 206 10.42 -20.82 6.58
C PHE A 206 10.38 -21.86 5.47
N LYS A 207 9.23 -22.51 5.31
CA LYS A 207 8.97 -23.42 4.22
C LYS A 207 8.54 -22.61 2.99
N VAL A 208 9.14 -22.89 1.84
CA VAL A 208 8.71 -22.37 0.53
C VAL A 208 8.05 -23.51 -0.23
N ASP A 209 6.78 -23.36 -0.53
CA ASP A 209 6.07 -24.21 -1.49
C ASP A 209 6.04 -23.51 -2.85
N LYS A 210 6.47 -24.18 -3.91
CA LYS A 210 6.52 -23.60 -5.26
C LYS A 210 6.29 -24.69 -6.29
N ASP A 211 5.74 -24.31 -7.43
CA ASP A 211 5.62 -25.20 -8.56
C ASP A 211 6.40 -24.70 -9.79
N MET A 212 6.32 -25.47 -10.88
CA MET A 212 7.02 -25.12 -12.13
C MET A 212 6.44 -23.90 -12.84
N SER A 213 5.24 -23.47 -12.49
CA SER A 213 4.61 -22.25 -13.03
C SER A 213 5.11 -20.97 -12.37
N ARG A 214 6.04 -21.10 -11.38
CA ARG A 214 6.67 -20.05 -10.59
C ARG A 214 5.81 -19.41 -9.51
N VAL A 215 4.54 -19.80 -9.37
CA VAL A 215 3.77 -19.44 -8.19
C VAL A 215 4.43 -20.06 -6.97
N TYR A 216 4.39 -19.36 -5.85
CA TYR A 216 4.90 -19.87 -4.59
C TYR A 216 4.05 -19.42 -3.42
N SER A 217 4.18 -20.12 -2.30
CA SER A 217 3.68 -19.65 -1.01
C SER A 217 4.72 -19.83 0.10
N VAL A 218 4.57 -18.99 1.12
CA VAL A 218 5.35 -19.04 2.36
C VAL A 218 4.41 -18.84 3.53
N GLN A 219 4.38 -19.82 4.45
CA GLN A 219 3.62 -19.70 5.69
C GLN A 219 4.39 -18.87 6.72
N TYR A 220 3.80 -17.76 7.17
CA TYR A 220 4.33 -16.88 8.21
C TYR A 220 3.41 -16.84 9.42
N GLY A 221 3.60 -17.76 10.35
CA GLY A 221 2.65 -17.96 11.45
C GLY A 221 1.29 -18.39 10.93
N GLU A 222 0.26 -17.63 11.25
CA GLU A 222 -1.13 -17.86 10.80
C GLU A 222 -1.46 -17.12 9.49
N ILE A 223 -0.43 -16.63 8.78
CA ILE A 223 -0.58 -15.85 7.56
C ILE A 223 0.05 -16.62 6.40
N ASP A 224 -0.70 -16.80 5.34
CA ASP A 224 -0.24 -17.40 4.11
C ASP A 224 0.12 -16.31 3.10
N ILE A 225 1.35 -16.34 2.57
CA ILE A 225 1.86 -15.34 1.64
C ILE A 225 2.11 -15.98 0.29
N ILE A 226 1.41 -15.55 -0.72
CA ILE A 226 1.40 -16.12 -2.06
C ILE A 226 1.99 -15.12 -3.06
N GLY A 227 2.91 -15.57 -3.91
CA GLY A 227 3.48 -14.76 -4.98
C GLY A 227 3.09 -15.26 -6.37
N LEU A 228 2.38 -14.43 -7.13
CA LEU A 228 2.05 -14.65 -8.54
C LEU A 228 3.09 -13.99 -9.43
N GLN A 229 3.73 -14.78 -10.30
CA GLN A 229 4.80 -14.32 -11.16
C GLN A 229 4.28 -13.94 -12.54
N CYS A 230 4.06 -12.65 -12.76
CA CYS A 230 3.75 -12.15 -14.08
C CYS A 230 4.91 -12.42 -15.03
N VAL A 231 4.59 -12.76 -16.27
CA VAL A 231 5.51 -12.73 -17.39
C VAL A 231 5.12 -11.62 -18.34
N THR A 232 6.05 -11.08 -19.10
CA THR A 232 5.73 -10.01 -20.05
C THR A 232 6.05 -10.42 -21.48
N SER A 233 5.26 -9.88 -22.44
CA SER A 233 5.61 -9.81 -23.82
C SER A 233 5.74 -8.34 -24.20
N GLY A 234 6.96 -7.86 -24.30
CA GLY A 234 7.22 -6.41 -24.37
C GLY A 234 6.79 -5.72 -23.09
N ARG A 235 5.81 -4.79 -23.17
CA ARG A 235 5.29 -4.07 -22.01
C ARG A 235 3.95 -4.59 -21.48
N LYS A 236 3.47 -5.72 -22.01
CA LYS A 236 2.19 -6.31 -21.62
C LYS A 236 2.40 -7.39 -20.57
N PHE A 237 1.58 -7.38 -19.55
CA PHE A 237 1.55 -8.46 -18.56
C PHE A 237 0.85 -9.70 -19.12
N GLY A 238 1.24 -10.86 -18.61
CA GLY A 238 0.57 -12.11 -18.89
C GLY A 238 0.90 -13.18 -17.85
N PHE A 239 0.15 -14.25 -17.95
CA PHE A 239 0.43 -15.51 -17.29
C PHE A 239 0.40 -16.57 -18.38
N SER A 240 1.42 -17.40 -18.46
CA SER A 240 1.70 -18.24 -19.65
C SER A 240 0.54 -19.16 -20.06
N ASP A 241 -0.24 -19.69 -19.10
CA ASP A 241 -1.28 -20.68 -19.40
C ASP A 241 -2.39 -20.81 -18.35
N GLY A 242 -2.47 -19.90 -17.41
CA GLY A 242 -3.41 -19.96 -16.28
C GLY A 242 -3.08 -21.03 -15.22
N THR A 243 -1.93 -21.69 -15.29
CA THR A 243 -1.53 -22.71 -14.31
C THR A 243 -1.41 -22.10 -12.91
N GLN A 244 -0.86 -20.89 -12.81
CA GLN A 244 -0.75 -20.19 -11.53
C GLN A 244 -2.13 -19.92 -10.90
N PHE A 245 -3.14 -19.60 -11.69
CA PHE A 245 -4.50 -19.36 -11.18
C PHE A 245 -5.15 -20.65 -10.67
N ARG A 246 -4.96 -21.77 -11.38
CA ARG A 246 -5.44 -23.07 -10.90
C ARG A 246 -4.74 -23.53 -9.64
N TRP A 247 -3.43 -23.26 -9.55
CA TRP A 247 -2.66 -23.53 -8.32
C TRP A 247 -3.17 -22.66 -7.17
N LEU A 248 -3.36 -21.35 -7.39
CA LEU A 248 -3.88 -20.42 -6.41
C LEU A 248 -5.25 -20.84 -5.88
N GLU A 249 -6.20 -21.14 -6.77
CA GLU A 249 -7.55 -21.58 -6.39
C GLU A 249 -7.50 -22.87 -5.56
N LYS A 250 -6.67 -23.84 -5.97
CA LYS A 250 -6.47 -25.07 -5.20
C LYS A 250 -5.87 -24.77 -3.84
N HIS A 251 -4.82 -23.97 -3.78
CA HIS A 251 -4.09 -23.63 -2.56
C HIS A 251 -4.99 -22.92 -1.55
N LEU A 252 -5.74 -21.91 -1.97
CA LEU A 252 -6.69 -21.19 -1.10
C LEU A 252 -7.80 -22.11 -0.56
N ASN A 253 -8.21 -23.15 -1.32
CA ASN A 253 -9.16 -24.13 -0.83
C ASN A 253 -8.56 -25.13 0.17
N GLU A 254 -7.25 -25.38 0.11
CA GLU A 254 -6.54 -26.32 0.99
C GLU A 254 -6.08 -25.65 2.30
N GLU A 255 -5.77 -24.36 2.28
CA GLU A 255 -5.26 -23.56 3.41
C GLU A 255 -6.34 -22.65 4.03
N ASP A 256 -7.59 -23.10 4.04
CA ASP A 256 -8.77 -22.33 4.52
C ASP A 256 -8.66 -21.91 6.01
N ASP A 257 -7.76 -22.53 6.77
CA ASP A 257 -7.52 -22.20 8.18
C ASP A 257 -6.63 -20.97 8.42
N ALA A 258 -6.02 -20.39 7.37
CA ALA A 258 -5.19 -19.19 7.51
C ALA A 258 -6.03 -17.98 7.95
N GLN A 259 -5.52 -17.23 8.92
CA GLN A 259 -6.20 -16.01 9.39
C GLN A 259 -6.25 -14.93 8.32
N TRP A 260 -5.20 -14.84 7.50
CA TRP A 260 -5.08 -13.94 6.37
C TRP A 260 -4.31 -14.59 5.22
N HIS A 261 -4.75 -14.34 3.99
CA HIS A 261 -4.01 -14.66 2.78
C HIS A 261 -3.49 -13.38 2.14
N ILE A 262 -2.20 -13.26 1.96
CA ILE A 262 -1.59 -12.17 1.20
C ILE A 262 -1.27 -12.68 -0.19
N VAL A 263 -1.88 -12.09 -1.21
CA VAL A 263 -1.63 -12.43 -2.62
C VAL A 263 -0.91 -11.27 -3.29
N MET A 264 0.33 -11.48 -3.68
CA MET A 264 1.16 -10.49 -4.38
C MET A 264 1.09 -10.71 -5.89
N CYS A 265 0.76 -9.66 -6.63
CA CYS A 265 0.78 -9.64 -8.08
C CYS A 265 1.11 -8.21 -8.54
N HIS A 266 2.17 -8.02 -9.32
CA HIS A 266 2.56 -6.67 -9.73
C HIS A 266 1.47 -5.91 -10.51
N ALA A 267 0.73 -6.60 -11.37
CA ALA A 267 -0.36 -5.99 -12.13
C ALA A 267 -1.63 -5.88 -11.28
N PRO A 268 -2.18 -4.68 -11.07
CA PRO A 268 -3.44 -4.50 -10.37
C PRO A 268 -4.62 -5.03 -11.19
N LEU A 269 -5.65 -5.50 -10.51
CA LEU A 269 -6.92 -5.88 -11.11
C LEU A 269 -7.70 -4.64 -11.57
N LEU A 270 -8.32 -4.70 -12.74
CA LEU A 270 -9.07 -3.57 -13.29
C LEU A 270 -10.20 -3.11 -12.37
N ALA A 271 -10.94 -4.06 -11.79
CA ALA A 271 -12.10 -3.77 -10.94
C ALA A 271 -11.74 -3.00 -9.67
N HIS A 272 -10.50 -3.16 -9.18
CA HIS A 272 -10.01 -2.60 -7.92
C HIS A 272 -8.82 -1.65 -8.10
N ASN A 273 -8.77 -0.99 -9.24
CA ASN A 273 -7.80 0.07 -9.51
C ASN A 273 -8.53 1.42 -9.65
N PRO A 274 -8.63 2.21 -8.58
CA PRO A 274 -9.41 3.45 -8.56
C PRO A 274 -8.90 4.50 -9.55
N HIS A 275 -7.65 4.39 -9.98
CA HIS A 275 -7.04 5.33 -10.93
C HIS A 275 -7.27 4.95 -12.38
N ARG A 276 -7.78 3.76 -12.66
CA ARG A 276 -7.98 3.30 -14.02
C ARG A 276 -9.31 3.77 -14.60
N LYS A 277 -9.23 4.60 -15.64
CA LYS A 277 -10.41 5.21 -16.27
C LYS A 277 -10.73 4.69 -17.66
N ASP A 278 -9.78 4.00 -18.30
CA ASP A 278 -9.88 3.59 -19.71
C ASP A 278 -10.58 2.24 -19.93
N GLY A 279 -10.84 1.49 -18.84
CA GLY A 279 -11.46 0.17 -18.91
C GLY A 279 -10.59 -0.91 -19.52
N THR A 280 -9.31 -0.65 -19.78
CA THR A 280 -8.38 -1.62 -20.35
C THR A 280 -7.77 -2.48 -19.24
N VAL A 281 -7.84 -3.80 -19.37
CA VAL A 281 -7.17 -4.73 -18.46
C VAL A 281 -5.65 -4.75 -18.70
N TYR A 282 -4.87 -4.98 -17.64
CA TYR A 282 -3.42 -5.10 -17.77
C TYR A 282 -3.00 -6.43 -18.36
N PHE A 283 -3.70 -7.52 -18.06
CA PHE A 283 -3.35 -8.86 -18.53
C PHE A 283 -4.57 -9.69 -18.90
N SER A 284 -4.35 -10.66 -19.78
CA SER A 284 -5.37 -11.66 -20.13
C SER A 284 -5.62 -12.57 -18.93
N GLY A 285 -6.84 -12.65 -18.46
CA GLY A 285 -7.20 -13.45 -17.29
C GLY A 285 -7.45 -12.63 -16.02
N ASP A 286 -7.38 -11.30 -16.09
CA ASP A 286 -7.79 -10.37 -15.02
C ASP A 286 -9.11 -10.80 -14.37
N HIS A 287 -10.15 -11.00 -15.16
CA HIS A 287 -11.45 -11.45 -14.69
C HIS A 287 -11.43 -12.84 -14.02
N ASN A 288 -10.54 -13.75 -14.44
CA ASN A 288 -10.43 -15.06 -13.81
C ASN A 288 -9.78 -14.96 -12.43
N LEU A 289 -8.73 -14.14 -12.31
CA LEU A 289 -8.10 -13.90 -11.02
C LEU A 289 -9.07 -13.18 -10.08
N GLN A 290 -9.84 -12.19 -10.59
CA GLN A 290 -10.89 -11.53 -9.82
C GLN A 290 -11.90 -12.53 -9.25
N LYS A 291 -12.38 -13.48 -10.06
CA LYS A 291 -13.32 -14.51 -9.59
C LYS A 291 -12.76 -15.37 -8.47
N ILE A 292 -11.46 -15.70 -8.52
CA ILE A 292 -10.82 -16.46 -7.45
C ILE A 292 -10.85 -15.63 -6.17
N MET A 293 -10.49 -14.34 -6.25
CA MET A 293 -10.55 -13.45 -5.07
C MET A 293 -11.97 -13.36 -4.50
N ASP A 294 -12.98 -13.27 -5.37
CA ASP A 294 -14.40 -13.15 -4.97
C ASP A 294 -14.97 -14.43 -4.32
N CYS A 295 -14.33 -15.58 -4.51
CA CYS A 295 -14.75 -16.86 -3.92
C CYS A 295 -14.16 -17.14 -2.54
N HIS A 296 -13.15 -16.38 -2.13
CA HIS A 296 -12.44 -16.58 -0.87
C HIS A 296 -12.56 -15.35 0.04
N ARG A 297 -12.17 -15.49 1.30
CA ARG A 297 -12.26 -14.43 2.30
C ARG A 297 -10.91 -14.13 2.92
N ASN A 298 -10.83 -12.99 3.62
CA ASN A 298 -9.63 -12.55 4.34
C ASN A 298 -8.39 -12.45 3.43
N ILE A 299 -8.59 -12.06 2.17
CA ILE A 299 -7.51 -11.86 1.22
C ILE A 299 -7.04 -10.41 1.27
N ILE A 300 -5.74 -10.24 1.22
CA ILE A 300 -5.07 -8.97 0.99
C ILE A 300 -4.35 -9.09 -0.34
N PHE A 301 -4.91 -8.49 -1.38
CA PHE A 301 -4.31 -8.46 -2.70
C PHE A 301 -3.43 -7.22 -2.83
N ILE A 302 -2.13 -7.41 -3.06
CA ILE A 302 -1.17 -6.31 -3.15
C ILE A 302 -0.63 -6.22 -4.58
N SER A 303 -0.71 -5.03 -5.16
CA SER A 303 -0.20 -4.69 -6.49
C SER A 303 0.70 -3.47 -6.46
N GLY A 304 1.42 -3.25 -7.56
CA GLY A 304 2.24 -2.07 -7.83
C GLY A 304 1.93 -1.47 -9.20
N HIS A 305 2.96 -1.18 -10.00
CA HIS A 305 2.88 -0.76 -11.39
C HIS A 305 2.35 0.65 -11.66
N THR A 306 1.41 1.12 -10.89
CA THR A 306 0.71 2.38 -11.17
C THR A 306 1.51 3.61 -10.75
N HIS A 307 2.41 3.48 -9.81
CA HIS A 307 3.16 4.56 -9.16
C HIS A 307 2.27 5.63 -8.51
N PHE A 308 0.97 5.38 -8.32
CA PHE A 308 0.10 6.37 -7.71
C PHE A 308 0.42 6.57 -6.24
N SER A 309 0.40 7.83 -5.81
CA SER A 309 0.60 8.14 -4.40
C SER A 309 -0.64 7.75 -3.59
N PRO A 310 -0.50 6.99 -2.50
CA PRO A 310 -1.60 6.70 -1.59
C PRO A 310 -2.17 7.95 -0.93
N ASN A 311 -1.46 9.05 -0.99
CA ASN A 311 -1.83 10.32 -0.40
C ASN A 311 -2.71 11.20 -1.32
N THR A 312 -3.07 10.71 -2.51
CA THR A 312 -4.02 11.37 -3.41
C THR A 312 -5.45 11.33 -2.87
N ARG A 313 -6.33 12.12 -3.48
CA ARG A 313 -7.74 12.18 -3.08
C ARG A 313 -8.45 10.83 -3.22
N GLN A 314 -8.16 10.08 -4.27
CA GLN A 314 -8.76 8.78 -4.54
C GLN A 314 -8.21 7.69 -3.61
N GLY A 315 -6.92 7.75 -3.27
CA GLY A 315 -6.23 6.73 -2.49
C GLY A 315 -5.87 5.49 -3.32
N ASN A 316 -5.25 4.53 -2.66
CA ASN A 316 -4.70 3.33 -3.29
C ASN A 316 -5.19 2.04 -2.61
N VAL A 317 -6.17 2.12 -1.73
CA VAL A 317 -6.68 0.95 -1.02
C VAL A 317 -8.18 0.90 -1.15
N GLU A 318 -8.69 -0.24 -1.55
CA GLU A 318 -10.11 -0.54 -1.64
C GLU A 318 -10.45 -1.74 -0.75
N TYR A 319 -11.66 -1.78 -0.24
CA TYR A 319 -12.17 -2.87 0.56
C TYR A 319 -13.49 -3.39 0.01
N CYS A 320 -13.54 -4.67 -0.23
CA CYS A 320 -14.77 -5.37 -0.60
C CYS A 320 -15.37 -6.00 0.66
N GLU A 321 -16.48 -5.45 1.16
CA GLU A 321 -17.15 -5.92 2.38
C GLU A 321 -17.68 -7.34 2.26
N ASP A 322 -18.21 -7.72 1.08
CA ASP A 322 -18.83 -9.03 0.85
C ASP A 322 -17.83 -10.18 1.00
N THR A 323 -16.60 -9.99 0.52
CA THR A 323 -15.52 -10.99 0.58
C THR A 323 -14.50 -10.70 1.68
N GLN A 324 -14.57 -9.53 2.30
CA GLN A 324 -13.56 -9.01 3.25
C GLN A 324 -12.16 -8.93 2.62
N THR A 325 -12.10 -8.68 1.32
CA THR A 325 -10.85 -8.55 0.57
C THR A 325 -10.37 -7.12 0.57
N ILE A 326 -9.10 -6.93 0.90
CA ILE A 326 -8.41 -5.64 0.86
C ILE A 326 -7.53 -5.61 -0.40
N TYR A 327 -7.74 -4.64 -1.28
CA TYR A 327 -6.93 -4.42 -2.47
C TYR A 327 -6.01 -3.22 -2.22
N ILE A 328 -4.69 -3.44 -2.31
CA ILE A 328 -3.66 -2.44 -2.06
C ILE A 328 -2.88 -2.22 -3.35
N ASP A 329 -2.83 -0.99 -3.83
CA ASP A 329 -1.82 -0.54 -4.79
C ASP A 329 -0.74 0.19 -3.96
N ASP A 330 0.44 -0.40 -3.80
CA ASP A 330 1.40 0.08 -2.81
C ASP A 330 2.26 1.27 -3.27
N GLY A 331 1.99 1.79 -4.47
CA GLY A 331 2.65 2.98 -5.00
C GLY A 331 4.01 2.69 -5.62
N SER A 332 5.03 3.48 -5.28
CA SER A 332 6.40 3.29 -5.79
C SER A 332 7.43 3.81 -4.81
N VAL A 333 8.53 3.08 -4.65
CA VAL A 333 9.66 3.50 -3.81
C VAL A 333 10.44 4.65 -4.43
N VAL A 334 10.55 4.73 -5.75
CA VAL A 334 11.40 5.76 -6.38
C VAL A 334 10.69 7.08 -6.58
N SER A 335 9.43 7.05 -7.04
CA SER A 335 8.63 8.27 -7.21
C SER A 335 7.16 7.92 -7.35
N THR A 336 6.29 8.80 -6.90
CA THR A 336 4.84 8.63 -7.00
C THR A 336 4.18 9.71 -7.85
N ASP A 337 3.08 9.35 -8.51
CA ASP A 337 2.22 10.27 -9.24
C ASP A 337 1.12 10.81 -8.31
N LEU A 338 0.96 12.12 -8.26
CA LEU A 338 -0.06 12.81 -7.46
C LEU A 338 -1.37 13.05 -8.22
N GLN A 339 -1.54 12.49 -9.42
CA GLN A 339 -2.76 12.63 -10.22
C GLN A 339 -3.17 14.10 -10.48
N GLY A 340 -2.18 14.99 -10.63
CA GLY A 340 -2.41 16.41 -10.86
C GLY A 340 -2.87 17.22 -9.65
N GLU A 341 -2.86 16.67 -8.45
CA GLU A 341 -3.14 17.41 -7.22
C GLU A 341 -2.01 18.42 -6.94
N SER A 342 -2.25 19.71 -7.17
CA SER A 342 -1.21 20.75 -7.23
C SER A 342 -0.81 21.33 -5.88
N LEU A 343 -1.62 21.16 -4.83
CA LEU A 343 -1.37 21.73 -3.49
C LEU A 343 -0.75 20.73 -2.51
N MET A 344 -0.13 19.67 -3.05
CA MET A 344 0.53 18.66 -2.23
C MET A 344 1.96 19.07 -1.88
N PRO A 345 2.44 18.73 -0.67
CA PRO A 345 3.85 18.85 -0.35
C PRO A 345 4.74 18.12 -1.35
N ALA A 346 5.87 18.72 -1.72
CA ALA A 346 6.77 18.15 -2.73
C ALA A 346 7.30 16.77 -2.36
N GLU A 347 7.52 16.53 -1.05
CA GLU A 347 7.97 15.24 -0.51
C GLU A 347 7.01 14.07 -0.79
N TRP A 348 5.75 14.34 -1.12
CA TRP A 348 4.78 13.30 -1.45
C TRP A 348 5.05 12.64 -2.82
N LYS A 349 5.91 13.24 -3.62
CA LYS A 349 6.40 12.67 -4.89
C LYS A 349 7.63 11.78 -4.74
N ASP A 350 8.23 11.76 -3.56
CA ASP A 350 9.55 11.16 -3.35
C ASP A 350 9.53 9.65 -3.12
N GLY A 351 8.42 9.02 -3.35
CA GLY A 351 8.22 7.59 -3.17
C GLY A 351 7.69 7.24 -1.78
N VAL A 352 7.13 6.05 -1.70
CA VAL A 352 6.43 5.54 -0.52
C VAL A 352 6.90 4.15 -0.13
N VAL A 353 6.72 3.84 1.14
CA VAL A 353 6.81 2.50 1.73
C VAL A 353 5.54 2.28 2.53
N GLY A 354 4.87 1.15 2.32
CA GLY A 354 3.74 0.71 3.11
C GLY A 354 4.19 -0.08 4.34
N GLU A 355 3.40 -0.01 5.40
CA GLU A 355 3.46 -0.91 6.55
C GLU A 355 2.08 -1.52 6.73
N LEU A 356 1.99 -2.84 6.59
CA LEU A 356 0.79 -3.63 6.82
C LEU A 356 0.91 -4.33 8.17
N LYS A 357 -0.03 -4.08 9.07
CA LYS A 357 -0.13 -4.76 10.36
C LYS A 357 -1.39 -5.60 10.38
N LEU A 358 -1.23 -6.87 10.70
CA LEU A 358 -2.32 -7.82 10.77
C LEU A 358 -2.58 -8.23 12.20
N TYR A 359 -3.83 -8.19 12.57
CA TYR A 359 -4.36 -8.60 13.86
C TYR A 359 -5.40 -9.71 13.63
N ASN A 360 -5.85 -10.35 14.69
CA ASN A 360 -6.88 -11.38 14.58
C ASN A 360 -8.18 -10.87 13.97
N ASP A 361 -8.58 -9.66 14.31
CA ASP A 361 -9.88 -9.08 14.00
C ASP A 361 -9.85 -7.80 13.15
N TYR A 362 -8.65 -7.32 12.75
CA TYR A 362 -8.51 -6.17 11.86
C TYR A 362 -7.15 -6.11 11.17
N ALA A 363 -7.05 -5.29 10.14
CA ALA A 363 -5.81 -4.92 9.47
C ALA A 363 -5.61 -3.41 9.50
N GLU A 364 -4.35 -2.97 9.61
CA GLU A 364 -3.94 -1.58 9.46
C GLU A 364 -2.93 -1.43 8.34
N ILE A 365 -3.06 -0.36 7.56
CA ILE A 365 -2.13 -0.01 6.49
C ILE A 365 -1.70 1.44 6.71
N ILE A 366 -0.37 1.67 6.72
CA ILE A 366 0.21 2.99 6.90
C ILE A 366 1.25 3.22 5.81
N PHE A 367 1.07 4.26 5.01
CA PHE A 367 2.08 4.68 4.05
C PHE A 367 2.96 5.80 4.61
N LYS A 368 4.26 5.70 4.30
CA LYS A 368 5.30 6.62 4.77
C LYS A 368 6.11 7.14 3.58
N SER A 369 6.55 8.40 3.65
CA SER A 369 7.52 8.95 2.68
C SER A 369 8.87 8.26 2.81
N VAL A 370 9.43 7.79 1.72
CA VAL A 370 10.82 7.27 1.68
C VAL A 370 11.81 8.38 2.01
N HIS A 371 11.52 9.62 1.62
CA HIS A 371 12.42 10.75 1.86
C HIS A 371 12.47 11.18 3.33
N SER A 372 11.31 11.46 3.92
CA SER A 372 11.24 12.03 5.28
C SER A 372 10.96 11.01 6.39
N GLY A 373 10.46 9.81 6.05
CA GLY A 373 9.96 8.83 7.01
C GLY A 373 8.61 9.20 7.63
N MET A 374 8.03 10.33 7.24
CA MET A 374 6.75 10.79 7.80
C MET A 374 5.58 9.97 7.27
N LYS A 375 4.64 9.64 8.14
CA LYS A 375 3.38 8.97 7.81
C LYS A 375 2.46 9.95 7.09
N TYR A 376 1.78 9.46 6.05
CA TYR A 376 0.79 10.23 5.32
C TYR A 376 -0.58 10.14 5.98
N PRO A 377 -1.24 11.24 6.32
CA PRO A 377 -2.56 11.22 6.93
C PRO A 377 -3.63 10.56 6.05
N ARG A 378 -3.53 10.74 4.74
CA ARG A 378 -4.39 10.06 3.75
C ARG A 378 -3.93 8.64 3.42
N GLY A 379 -2.82 8.21 3.95
CA GLY A 379 -2.25 6.89 3.76
C GLY A 379 -2.46 5.96 4.95
N TYR A 380 -3.40 6.27 5.85
CA TYR A 380 -3.76 5.40 6.96
C TYR A 380 -5.14 4.80 6.74
N TYR A 381 -5.20 3.47 6.80
CA TYR A 381 -6.42 2.68 6.61
C TYR A 381 -6.54 1.66 7.73
N ARG A 382 -7.79 1.32 8.09
CA ARG A 382 -8.10 0.25 9.02
C ARG A 382 -9.34 -0.48 8.56
N PHE A 383 -9.28 -1.79 8.54
CA PHE A 383 -10.35 -2.67 8.11
C PHE A 383 -10.62 -3.69 9.20
N ASP A 384 -11.80 -3.62 9.79
CA ASP A 384 -12.25 -4.58 10.78
C ASP A 384 -12.81 -5.82 10.08
N LYS A 385 -12.40 -7.01 10.53
CA LYS A 385 -13.02 -8.27 10.08
C LYS A 385 -14.44 -8.35 10.58
N ILE A 386 -15.33 -8.78 9.72
CA ILE A 386 -16.67 -9.19 10.12
C ILE A 386 -16.57 -10.64 10.58
N LEU A 387 -16.62 -10.87 11.86
CA LEU A 387 -16.64 -12.23 12.43
C LEU A 387 -18.04 -12.81 12.22
N TYR A 388 -18.18 -13.72 11.24
CA TYR A 388 -19.41 -14.49 11.06
C TYR A 388 -19.42 -15.62 12.11
N GLY A 389 -20.26 -15.51 13.10
CA GLY A 389 -20.41 -16.59 14.09
C GLY A 389 -20.97 -16.21 15.46
N GLU A 390 -21.01 -14.94 15.79
CA GLU A 390 -21.83 -14.48 16.91
C GLU A 390 -23.18 -14.04 16.36
N GLU A 391 -24.11 -15.00 16.17
CA GLU A 391 -25.52 -14.68 16.15
C GLU A 391 -25.78 -13.92 17.45
N ALA A 392 -26.17 -12.66 17.29
CA ALA A 392 -26.61 -11.83 18.39
C ALA A 392 -27.76 -12.59 19.11
N GLU A 393 -27.49 -13.17 20.29
CA GLU A 393 -28.50 -13.59 21.22
C GLU A 393 -29.28 -12.38 21.80
#